data_1c7546fc1ea712639ea0ba8296d41e7c
#
_entry.id   1c7546fc1ea712639ea0ba8296d41e7c
#
_cell.length_a   1.000
_cell.length_b   1.000
_cell.length_c   1.000
_cell.angle_alpha   90.00
_cell.angle_beta   90.00
_cell.angle_gamma   90.00
#
_symmetry.space_group_name_H-M   'P 1'
#
loop_
_entity.id
_entity.type
_entity.pdbx_description
1 polymer ?
#
loop_
_entity_poly.entity_id
_entity_poly.type
_entity_poly.pdbx_seq_one_letter_code
_entity_poly.pdbx_strand_id
1 'polypeptide(L)'
;MKLIVAEKRSVAQSIAKFLGRSYKSQKLYGVSVYRFNYGGGEAVAIGLSGHIMDFDFAARQNVWTWLPPEELFNATPILVLRGETLKYVKALKSLATKADEVYLALDADVEGEAIAYETALVVKMVNPRARLYRVRFNAVTYKEIVSAFQKPTYIDLKKVEKVFTRMQVDLTLGAVFTRFLTLTVRNSLNKGQFLSYGPCQTPVLGIVVTRELQRRNFKPEKYYVIKAVVEIGSSKVEMSADAKFKTKGEAEAIAATIKRGVVKIAVYKPHYVEPPEPLETVELERRASRWLGINSKKTLDIAEELYRAGYISYPRTETTIYPPTLDLKEVLEELTAGEHGPYALELLRKGFKPTRGDSDDGAHPPIYPTKGATRAEIFKVFGKAGGHAWAVYDLVVRHFLATLSPPALVEKQKIVVSFGKIELSAEGQRTIDEGYWRIYPWEKQPEKPLPRVAPGEPARAVEIRVVERETEPPPQMTESELLALMKKYGIGTDATMQDHIYTNIKRGYVKLVKGKCIPTALGISLATSLFQYAPELIEPTVRAKIEKSLNSIVKDGVSPAKLIAEIKLEFSKYYQNLKAKREEIKKALETALYSIQQQSRG
;
A
#
# COMPACT_ATOMS: atom_id res chain seq x y z
N MET A 1 18.75 4.16 -36.95
CA MET A 1 18.04 3.15 -36.14
C MET A 1 17.41 3.82 -34.92
N LYS A 2 16.18 3.44 -34.59
CA LYS A 2 15.49 3.89 -33.36
C LYS A 2 15.69 2.86 -32.25
N LEU A 3 16.14 3.28 -31.07
CA LEU A 3 16.26 2.43 -29.90
C LEU A 3 15.12 2.74 -28.93
N ILE A 4 14.39 1.74 -28.47
CA ILE A 4 13.30 1.89 -27.51
C ILE A 4 13.68 1.13 -26.26
N VAL A 5 13.68 1.82 -25.12
CA VAL A 5 14.04 1.25 -23.82
C VAL A 5 12.82 1.25 -22.93
N ALA A 6 12.35 0.07 -22.54
CA ALA A 6 11.26 -0.13 -21.61
C ALA A 6 11.77 -0.63 -20.26
N GLU A 7 11.00 -0.49 -19.19
CA GLU A 7 11.40 -0.92 -17.86
C GLU A 7 11.48 -2.46 -17.73
N LYS A 8 10.57 -3.16 -18.41
CA LYS A 8 10.47 -4.63 -18.34
C LYS A 8 10.46 -5.26 -19.72
N ARG A 9 10.92 -6.50 -19.80
CA ARG A 9 10.97 -7.28 -21.04
C ARG A 9 9.60 -7.40 -21.73
N SER A 10 8.54 -7.68 -20.97
CA SER A 10 7.18 -7.83 -21.50
C SER A 10 6.66 -6.55 -22.14
N VAL A 11 6.94 -5.40 -21.54
CA VAL A 11 6.57 -4.09 -22.07
C VAL A 11 7.30 -3.81 -23.38
N ALA A 12 8.61 -4.07 -23.45
CA ALA A 12 9.38 -3.96 -24.69
C ALA A 12 8.82 -4.83 -25.81
N GLN A 13 8.38 -6.06 -25.48
CA GLN A 13 7.74 -6.97 -26.41
C GLN A 13 6.39 -6.44 -26.91
N SER A 14 5.55 -5.93 -26.01
CA SER A 14 4.25 -5.33 -26.34
C SER A 14 4.41 -4.10 -27.24
N ILE A 15 5.37 -3.22 -26.93
CA ILE A 15 5.70 -2.06 -27.77
C ILE A 15 6.09 -2.51 -29.18
N ALA A 16 6.98 -3.51 -29.29
CA ALA A 16 7.41 -4.04 -30.60
C ALA A 16 6.23 -4.63 -31.40
N LYS A 17 5.29 -5.31 -30.72
CA LYS A 17 4.08 -5.85 -31.33
C LYS A 17 3.13 -4.75 -31.82
N PHE A 18 2.91 -3.71 -31.00
CA PHE A 18 1.94 -2.66 -31.30
C PHE A 18 2.42 -1.69 -32.36
N LEU A 19 3.71 -1.29 -32.33
CA LEU A 19 4.27 -0.34 -33.29
C LEU A 19 4.72 -1.01 -34.60
N GLY A 20 5.24 -2.24 -34.52
CA GLY A 20 5.84 -2.93 -35.66
C GLY A 20 4.92 -3.91 -36.38
N ARG A 21 3.73 -4.19 -35.84
CA ARG A 21 2.83 -5.27 -36.31
C ARG A 21 3.45 -6.67 -36.28
N SER A 22 4.75 -6.79 -36.62
CA SER A 22 5.58 -8.00 -36.50
C SER A 22 6.96 -7.63 -35.99
N TYR A 23 7.62 -8.56 -35.30
CA TYR A 23 8.96 -8.37 -34.76
C TYR A 23 9.77 -9.67 -34.79
N LYS A 24 11.11 -9.54 -34.82
CA LYS A 24 12.06 -10.64 -34.61
C LYS A 24 12.66 -10.52 -33.22
N SER A 25 12.60 -11.61 -32.44
CA SER A 25 13.24 -11.68 -31.12
C SER A 25 14.64 -12.29 -31.25
N GLN A 26 15.63 -11.67 -30.62
CA GLN A 26 17.00 -12.20 -30.52
C GLN A 26 17.56 -11.94 -29.13
N LYS A 27 18.64 -12.63 -28.75
CA LYS A 27 19.38 -12.37 -27.51
C LYS A 27 20.65 -11.58 -27.78
N LEU A 28 20.89 -10.53 -26.99
CA LEU A 28 22.09 -9.73 -27.00
C LEU A 28 22.64 -9.68 -25.55
N TYR A 29 23.85 -10.21 -25.31
CA TYR A 29 24.42 -10.39 -23.96
C TYR A 29 23.46 -11.09 -22.96
N GLY A 30 22.67 -12.05 -23.45
CA GLY A 30 21.67 -12.77 -22.64
C GLY A 30 20.34 -12.02 -22.43
N VAL A 31 20.23 -10.75 -22.86
CA VAL A 31 19.01 -9.95 -22.81
C VAL A 31 18.22 -10.11 -24.09
N SER A 32 16.88 -10.29 -23.99
CA SER A 32 16.00 -10.34 -25.15
C SER A 32 15.80 -8.95 -25.73
N VAL A 33 16.01 -8.80 -27.04
CA VAL A 33 15.72 -7.59 -27.81
C VAL A 33 14.79 -7.91 -28.96
N TYR A 34 13.96 -6.94 -29.35
CA TYR A 34 12.91 -7.09 -30.36
C TYR A 34 13.15 -6.11 -31.49
N ARG A 35 13.41 -6.63 -32.71
CA ARG A 35 13.66 -5.83 -33.93
C ARG A 35 12.41 -5.78 -34.78
N PHE A 36 12.06 -4.60 -35.24
CA PHE A 36 10.87 -4.34 -36.07
C PHE A 36 11.03 -3.06 -36.89
N ASN A 37 10.09 -2.78 -37.79
CA ASN A 37 10.03 -1.54 -38.54
C ASN A 37 9.09 -0.55 -37.89
N TYR A 38 9.55 0.70 -37.67
CA TYR A 38 8.74 1.76 -37.11
C TYR A 38 9.10 3.11 -37.72
N GLY A 39 8.07 3.82 -38.25
CA GLY A 39 8.25 5.13 -38.88
C GLY A 39 9.21 5.13 -40.07
N GLY A 40 9.12 4.10 -40.89
CA GLY A 40 9.94 3.95 -42.12
C GLY A 40 11.38 3.50 -41.92
N GLY A 41 11.76 3.12 -40.70
CA GLY A 41 13.14 2.68 -40.38
C GLY A 41 13.20 1.52 -39.38
N GLU A 42 14.42 0.99 -39.20
CA GLU A 42 14.66 -0.07 -38.21
C GLU A 42 14.51 0.47 -36.78
N ALA A 43 13.79 -0.26 -35.95
CA ALA A 43 13.63 -0.03 -34.52
C ALA A 43 14.01 -1.28 -33.74
N VAL A 44 14.58 -1.09 -32.54
CA VAL A 44 14.92 -2.16 -31.61
C VAL A 44 14.39 -1.80 -30.23
N ALA A 45 13.56 -2.68 -29.66
CA ALA A 45 13.08 -2.53 -28.27
C ALA A 45 13.88 -3.46 -27.34
N ILE A 46 14.28 -2.92 -26.18
CA ILE A 46 14.93 -3.64 -25.08
C ILE A 46 14.20 -3.34 -23.78
N GLY A 47 13.98 -4.37 -22.95
CA GLY A 47 13.48 -4.19 -21.58
C GLY A 47 14.61 -4.32 -20.58
N LEU A 48 14.64 -3.40 -19.62
CA LEU A 48 15.51 -3.46 -18.45
C LEU A 48 14.91 -4.38 -17.35
N SER A 49 15.38 -4.25 -16.13
CA SER A 49 14.84 -4.90 -14.92
C SER A 49 14.68 -3.91 -13.76
N GLY A 50 14.32 -2.67 -14.06
CA GLY A 50 14.31 -1.55 -13.13
C GLY A 50 15.61 -0.73 -13.20
N HIS A 51 16.00 -0.11 -12.08
CA HIS A 51 17.24 0.67 -11.99
C HIS A 51 18.47 -0.10 -12.43
N ILE A 52 19.31 0.52 -13.24
CA ILE A 52 20.61 -0.02 -13.70
C ILE A 52 21.79 0.57 -12.93
N MET A 53 21.55 1.65 -12.19
CA MET A 53 22.50 2.30 -11.29
C MET A 53 21.96 2.34 -9.86
N ASP A 54 22.83 2.62 -8.90
CA ASP A 54 22.51 2.86 -7.51
C ASP A 54 23.55 3.79 -6.89
N PHE A 55 23.24 4.39 -5.74
CA PHE A 55 24.25 5.11 -4.98
C PHE A 55 24.99 4.16 -4.05
N ASP A 56 26.30 4.34 -3.94
CA ASP A 56 27.17 3.61 -3.01
C ASP A 56 28.28 4.54 -2.49
N PHE A 57 28.91 4.15 -1.40
CA PHE A 57 30.09 4.83 -0.90
C PHE A 57 31.34 4.36 -1.64
N ALA A 58 32.41 5.16 -1.59
CA ALA A 58 33.71 4.76 -2.09
C ALA A 58 34.18 3.46 -1.39
N ALA A 59 34.94 2.62 -2.09
CA ALA A 59 35.32 1.29 -1.63
C ALA A 59 35.90 1.25 -0.19
N ARG A 60 36.75 2.22 0.17
CA ARG A 60 37.29 2.32 1.54
C ARG A 60 36.22 2.56 2.58
N GLN A 61 35.22 3.39 2.28
CA GLN A 61 34.12 3.72 3.19
C GLN A 61 33.15 2.52 3.37
N ASN A 62 33.17 1.55 2.48
CA ASN A 62 32.41 0.30 2.58
C ASN A 62 33.08 -0.75 3.49
N VAL A 63 34.31 -0.55 3.92
CA VAL A 63 34.97 -1.40 4.92
C VAL A 63 34.56 -0.94 6.33
N TRP A 64 33.72 -1.71 7.01
CA TRP A 64 33.10 -1.33 8.29
C TRP A 64 34.08 -1.12 9.46
N THR A 65 35.26 -1.74 9.37
CA THR A 65 36.30 -1.59 10.40
C THR A 65 37.27 -0.43 10.13
N TRP A 66 37.12 0.22 8.96
CA TRP A 66 38.07 1.25 8.54
C TRP A 66 37.77 2.64 9.10
N LEU A 67 36.48 2.98 9.26
CA LEU A 67 36.09 4.26 9.83
C LEU A 67 34.85 4.14 10.74
N PRO A 68 34.71 5.00 11.77
CA PRO A 68 33.51 5.04 12.60
C PRO A 68 32.24 5.30 11.78
N PRO A 69 31.09 4.71 12.17
CA PRO A 69 29.83 4.87 11.41
C PRO A 69 29.44 6.34 11.14
N GLU A 70 29.66 7.23 12.10
CA GLU A 70 29.35 8.67 12.02
C GLU A 70 30.09 9.41 10.91
N GLU A 71 31.27 8.94 10.52
CA GLU A 71 32.02 9.57 9.43
C GLU A 71 31.34 9.45 8.07
N LEU A 72 30.39 8.53 7.94
CA LEU A 72 29.58 8.43 6.73
C LEU A 72 28.63 9.63 6.55
N PHE A 73 28.33 10.41 7.59
CA PHE A 73 27.61 11.67 7.41
C PHE A 73 28.40 12.68 6.57
N ASN A 74 29.74 12.64 6.63
CA ASN A 74 30.64 13.48 5.85
C ASN A 74 30.92 12.92 4.45
N ALA A 75 30.58 11.65 4.21
CA ALA A 75 30.80 10.99 2.93
C ALA A 75 29.77 11.43 1.87
N THR A 76 30.23 11.52 0.62
CA THR A 76 29.35 11.76 -0.54
C THR A 76 29.17 10.45 -1.30
N PRO A 77 27.96 9.89 -1.33
CA PRO A 77 27.66 8.73 -2.16
C PRO A 77 27.88 9.04 -3.64
N ILE A 78 28.34 8.06 -4.39
CA ILE A 78 28.57 8.14 -5.83
C ILE A 78 27.60 7.22 -6.57
N LEU A 79 27.19 7.60 -7.78
CA LEU A 79 26.32 6.79 -8.63
C LEU A 79 27.17 5.70 -9.29
N VAL A 80 26.82 4.44 -9.07
CA VAL A 80 27.54 3.26 -9.56
C VAL A 80 26.62 2.31 -10.34
N LEU A 81 27.17 1.54 -11.27
CA LEU A 81 26.42 0.50 -11.98
C LEU A 81 26.15 -0.68 -11.03
N ARG A 82 24.93 -1.19 -11.03
CA ARG A 82 24.60 -2.41 -10.31
C ARG A 82 25.22 -3.64 -11.01
N GLY A 83 25.95 -4.47 -10.26
CA GLY A 83 26.61 -5.65 -10.80
C GLY A 83 25.68 -6.63 -11.53
N GLU A 84 24.50 -6.86 -10.97
CA GLU A 84 23.45 -7.73 -11.52
C GLU A 84 22.85 -7.21 -12.84
N THR A 85 22.94 -5.91 -13.11
CA THR A 85 22.39 -5.26 -14.32
C THR A 85 23.41 -5.09 -15.45
N LEU A 86 24.66 -5.47 -15.27
CA LEU A 86 25.74 -5.29 -16.26
C LEU A 86 25.40 -5.87 -17.65
N LYS A 87 24.65 -6.97 -17.73
CA LYS A 87 24.19 -7.53 -19.01
C LYS A 87 23.29 -6.56 -19.78
N TYR A 88 22.40 -5.83 -19.10
CA TYR A 88 21.54 -4.82 -19.70
C TYR A 88 22.34 -3.62 -20.16
N VAL A 89 23.29 -3.16 -19.34
CA VAL A 89 24.20 -2.06 -19.68
C VAL A 89 25.04 -2.38 -20.91
N LYS A 90 25.58 -3.61 -21.01
CA LYS A 90 26.32 -4.06 -22.20
C LYS A 90 25.46 -4.07 -23.45
N ALA A 91 24.23 -4.62 -23.35
CA ALA A 91 23.29 -4.64 -24.46
C ALA A 91 22.90 -3.22 -24.89
N LEU A 92 22.58 -2.35 -23.92
CA LEU A 92 22.22 -0.95 -24.15
C LEU A 92 23.33 -0.18 -24.86
N LYS A 93 24.60 -0.28 -24.39
CA LYS A 93 25.77 0.35 -25.02
C LYS A 93 25.92 -0.09 -26.46
N SER A 94 25.83 -1.40 -26.73
CA SER A 94 25.98 -1.98 -28.08
C SER A 94 24.87 -1.48 -29.04
N LEU A 95 23.63 -1.31 -28.56
CA LEU A 95 22.52 -0.80 -29.37
C LEU A 95 22.61 0.72 -29.56
N ALA A 96 23.00 1.45 -28.53
CA ALA A 96 23.07 2.90 -28.51
C ALA A 96 24.11 3.47 -29.50
N THR A 97 25.22 2.76 -29.76
CA THR A 97 26.22 3.18 -30.75
C THR A 97 25.64 3.38 -32.16
N LYS A 98 24.55 2.67 -32.50
CA LYS A 98 23.90 2.71 -33.81
C LYS A 98 22.57 3.50 -33.81
N ALA A 99 22.19 4.07 -32.67
CA ALA A 99 20.90 4.71 -32.50
C ALA A 99 20.96 6.22 -32.80
N ASP A 100 20.12 6.71 -33.71
CA ASP A 100 19.94 8.15 -33.96
C ASP A 100 18.98 8.76 -32.93
N GLU A 101 17.97 7.97 -32.56
CA GLU A 101 16.91 8.34 -31.63
C GLU A 101 16.74 7.25 -30.57
N VAL A 102 16.59 7.64 -29.33
CA VAL A 102 16.34 6.74 -28.20
C VAL A 102 15.06 7.17 -27.50
N TYR A 103 14.09 6.28 -27.48
CA TYR A 103 12.80 6.45 -26.82
C TYR A 103 12.82 5.75 -25.48
N LEU A 104 12.73 6.54 -24.41
CA LEU A 104 12.73 6.11 -23.02
C LEU A 104 11.29 5.84 -22.59
N ALA A 105 10.79 4.64 -22.89
CA ALA A 105 9.42 4.19 -22.71
C ALA A 105 9.28 3.40 -21.38
N LEU A 106 9.56 4.09 -20.27
CA LEU A 106 9.53 3.57 -18.90
C LEU A 106 8.23 3.97 -18.21
N ASP A 107 7.91 3.34 -17.10
CA ASP A 107 6.70 3.65 -16.34
C ASP A 107 6.59 5.15 -16.04
N ALA A 108 5.38 5.68 -15.93
CA ALA A 108 5.16 7.13 -15.92
C ALA A 108 5.35 7.77 -14.54
N ASP A 109 5.96 7.08 -13.57
CA ASP A 109 6.22 7.52 -12.22
C ASP A 109 7.60 8.20 -12.04
N VAL A 110 7.92 8.59 -10.79
CA VAL A 110 9.20 9.23 -10.46
C VAL A 110 10.39 8.27 -10.60
N GLU A 111 10.19 6.97 -10.35
CA GLU A 111 11.22 5.95 -10.51
C GLU A 111 11.54 5.76 -11.99
N GLY A 112 10.52 5.72 -12.86
CA GLY A 112 10.70 5.67 -14.31
C GLY A 112 11.46 6.88 -14.87
N GLU A 113 11.32 8.09 -14.30
CA GLU A 113 12.14 9.24 -14.66
C GLU A 113 13.62 9.04 -14.26
N ALA A 114 13.88 8.49 -13.07
CA ALA A 114 15.25 8.20 -12.63
C ALA A 114 15.90 7.11 -13.50
N ILE A 115 15.20 6.02 -13.82
CA ILE A 115 15.69 4.95 -14.71
C ILE A 115 15.92 5.50 -16.12
N ALA A 116 15.05 6.42 -16.60
CA ALA A 116 15.24 7.10 -17.88
C ALA A 116 16.54 7.91 -17.89
N TYR A 117 16.84 8.61 -16.82
CA TYR A 117 18.07 9.38 -16.69
C TYR A 117 19.32 8.49 -16.61
N GLU A 118 19.28 7.41 -15.81
CA GLU A 118 20.35 6.41 -15.76
C GLU A 118 20.63 5.81 -17.15
N THR A 119 19.57 5.50 -17.88
CA THR A 119 19.66 5.00 -19.27
C THR A 119 20.28 6.06 -20.18
N ALA A 120 19.87 7.33 -20.04
CA ALA A 120 20.42 8.44 -20.80
C ALA A 120 21.92 8.63 -20.57
N LEU A 121 22.38 8.49 -19.31
CA LEU A 121 23.81 8.53 -18.99
C LEU A 121 24.58 7.43 -19.73
N VAL A 122 24.10 6.18 -19.69
CA VAL A 122 24.74 5.06 -20.39
C VAL A 122 24.76 5.26 -21.91
N VAL A 123 23.67 5.77 -22.49
CA VAL A 123 23.58 6.05 -23.93
C VAL A 123 24.59 7.14 -24.32
N LYS A 124 24.62 8.24 -23.58
CA LYS A 124 25.48 9.40 -23.87
C LYS A 124 26.97 9.09 -23.72
N MET A 125 27.35 8.09 -22.89
CA MET A 125 28.75 7.61 -22.80
C MET A 125 29.28 7.03 -24.13
N VAL A 126 28.41 6.42 -24.95
CA VAL A 126 28.82 5.76 -26.20
C VAL A 126 28.32 6.46 -27.45
N ASN A 127 27.28 7.26 -27.34
CA ASN A 127 26.72 8.05 -28.44
C ASN A 127 26.23 9.41 -27.94
N PRO A 128 27.11 10.42 -27.82
CA PRO A 128 26.72 11.76 -27.38
C PRO A 128 25.70 12.46 -28.29
N ARG A 129 25.62 12.06 -29.57
CA ARG A 129 24.75 12.69 -30.59
C ARG A 129 23.32 12.12 -30.60
N ALA A 130 23.06 10.98 -29.94
CA ALA A 130 21.74 10.38 -29.91
C ALA A 130 20.68 11.34 -29.33
N ARG A 131 19.56 11.50 -30.03
CA ARG A 131 18.41 12.27 -29.54
C ARG A 131 17.61 11.43 -28.57
N LEU A 132 17.29 11.99 -27.38
CA LEU A 132 16.59 11.29 -26.31
C LEU A 132 15.18 11.82 -26.19
N TYR A 133 14.20 10.94 -26.17
CA TYR A 133 12.78 11.23 -26.01
C TYR A 133 12.21 10.40 -24.87
N ARG A 134 11.37 11.00 -24.05
CA ARG A 134 10.62 10.34 -22.99
C ARG A 134 9.22 10.02 -23.47
N VAL A 135 8.79 8.76 -23.35
CA VAL A 135 7.45 8.28 -23.70
C VAL A 135 6.77 7.79 -22.44
N ARG A 136 5.61 8.37 -22.08
CA ARG A 136 4.83 8.04 -20.88
C ARG A 136 3.49 7.44 -21.29
N PHE A 137 3.09 6.37 -20.64
CA PHE A 137 1.81 5.68 -20.85
C PHE A 137 1.34 5.09 -19.53
N ASN A 138 0.01 5.02 -19.34
CA ASN A 138 -0.65 4.53 -18.13
C ASN A 138 -1.24 3.13 -18.29
N ALA A 139 -1.26 2.60 -19.53
CA ALA A 139 -1.72 1.24 -19.81
C ALA A 139 -0.93 0.62 -20.96
N VAL A 140 -0.68 -0.68 -20.89
CA VAL A 140 0.00 -1.43 -21.96
C VAL A 140 -1.03 -1.92 -22.98
N THR A 141 -1.74 -0.99 -23.60
CA THR A 141 -2.72 -1.23 -24.67
C THR A 141 -2.23 -0.64 -25.98
N TYR A 142 -2.77 -1.11 -27.11
CA TYR A 142 -2.42 -0.61 -28.44
C TYR A 142 -2.65 0.90 -28.56
N LYS A 143 -3.85 1.37 -28.18
CA LYS A 143 -4.28 2.77 -28.24
C LYS A 143 -3.34 3.69 -27.44
N GLU A 144 -3.08 3.32 -26.19
CA GLU A 144 -2.26 4.10 -25.28
C GLU A 144 -0.80 4.18 -25.76
N ILE A 145 -0.19 3.05 -26.14
CA ILE A 145 1.19 3.00 -26.62
C ILE A 145 1.36 3.81 -27.90
N VAL A 146 0.48 3.61 -28.90
CA VAL A 146 0.57 4.35 -30.16
C VAL A 146 0.43 5.86 -29.93
N SER A 147 -0.55 6.27 -29.12
CA SER A 147 -0.75 7.67 -28.77
C SER A 147 0.47 8.27 -28.07
N ALA A 148 1.06 7.56 -27.10
CA ALA A 148 2.22 8.02 -26.35
C ALA A 148 3.46 8.23 -27.25
N PHE A 149 3.68 7.35 -28.22
CA PHE A 149 4.78 7.47 -29.16
C PHE A 149 4.60 8.60 -30.20
N GLN A 150 3.37 9.07 -30.40
CA GLN A 150 3.09 10.25 -31.24
C GLN A 150 3.39 11.57 -30.53
N LYS A 151 3.43 11.58 -29.19
CA LYS A 151 3.61 12.79 -28.36
C LYS A 151 4.77 12.60 -27.36
N PRO A 152 5.99 12.31 -27.83
CA PRO A 152 7.13 12.15 -26.93
C PRO A 152 7.48 13.48 -26.24
N THR A 153 8.03 13.38 -25.03
CA THR A 153 8.42 14.51 -24.18
C THR A 153 9.90 14.44 -23.82
N TYR A 154 10.32 15.12 -22.76
CA TYR A 154 11.67 15.04 -22.19
C TYR A 154 11.65 14.47 -20.77
N ILE A 155 12.83 14.07 -20.27
CA ILE A 155 13.02 13.63 -18.89
C ILE A 155 12.74 14.82 -17.96
N ASP A 156 11.97 14.57 -16.90
CA ASP A 156 11.73 15.53 -15.84
C ASP A 156 12.88 15.47 -14.81
N LEU A 157 13.84 16.39 -14.94
CA LEU A 157 15.04 16.41 -14.09
C LEU A 157 14.71 16.66 -12.61
N LYS A 158 13.65 17.39 -12.28
CA LYS A 158 13.24 17.61 -10.87
C LYS A 158 12.77 16.32 -10.22
N LYS A 159 12.05 15.46 -10.95
CA LYS A 159 11.67 14.14 -10.48
C LYS A 159 12.90 13.24 -10.28
N VAL A 160 13.87 13.30 -11.20
CA VAL A 160 15.15 12.59 -11.06
C VAL A 160 15.90 13.04 -9.80
N GLU A 161 16.04 14.36 -9.60
CA GLU A 161 16.69 14.94 -8.43
C GLU A 161 16.03 14.50 -7.11
N LYS A 162 14.69 14.46 -7.06
CA LYS A 162 13.95 13.95 -5.91
C LYS A 162 14.33 12.50 -5.59
N VAL A 163 14.31 11.61 -6.59
CA VAL A 163 14.64 10.19 -6.41
C VAL A 163 16.10 10.01 -5.97
N PHE A 164 17.04 10.69 -6.64
CA PHE A 164 18.46 10.60 -6.31
C PHE A 164 18.78 11.17 -4.92
N THR A 165 18.10 12.24 -4.51
CA THR A 165 18.22 12.79 -3.15
C THR A 165 17.73 11.79 -2.13
N ARG A 166 16.56 11.18 -2.35
CA ARG A 166 16.01 10.12 -1.49
C ARG A 166 16.99 8.96 -1.36
N MET A 167 17.52 8.44 -2.49
CA MET A 167 18.47 7.33 -2.49
C MET A 167 19.73 7.64 -1.67
N GLN A 168 20.29 8.84 -1.80
CA GLN A 168 21.47 9.27 -1.05
C GLN A 168 21.20 9.42 0.46
N VAL A 169 20.06 10.01 0.82
CA VAL A 169 19.62 10.15 2.22
C VAL A 169 19.42 8.77 2.84
N ASP A 170 18.61 7.93 2.18
CA ASP A 170 18.27 6.59 2.68
C ASP A 170 19.50 5.68 2.80
N LEU A 171 20.44 5.76 1.86
CA LEU A 171 21.72 5.06 1.94
C LEU A 171 22.55 5.53 3.14
N THR A 172 22.70 6.86 3.29
CA THR A 172 23.55 7.43 4.36
C THR A 172 23.00 7.06 5.73
N LEU A 173 21.71 7.33 5.97
CA LEU A 173 21.06 7.03 7.25
C LEU A 173 21.04 5.52 7.52
N GLY A 174 20.68 4.74 6.51
CA GLY A 174 20.68 3.28 6.58
C GLY A 174 22.05 2.70 6.95
N ALA A 175 23.12 3.18 6.31
CA ALA A 175 24.48 2.70 6.56
C ALA A 175 24.99 3.09 7.95
N VAL A 176 24.85 4.36 8.36
CA VAL A 176 25.30 4.86 9.67
C VAL A 176 24.67 4.05 10.81
N PHE A 177 23.35 4.01 10.86
CA PHE A 177 22.63 3.37 11.97
C PHE A 177 22.70 1.85 11.92
N THR A 178 22.71 1.23 10.73
CA THR A 178 22.92 -0.23 10.59
C THR A 178 24.31 -0.64 11.12
N ARG A 179 25.36 0.10 10.75
CA ARG A 179 26.71 -0.19 11.25
C ARG A 179 26.79 -0.01 12.75
N PHE A 180 26.25 1.08 13.28
CA PHE A 180 26.21 1.32 14.73
C PHE A 180 25.54 0.16 15.47
N LEU A 181 24.31 -0.20 15.11
CA LEU A 181 23.54 -1.29 15.75
C LEU A 181 24.27 -2.63 15.64
N THR A 182 24.73 -2.97 14.43
CA THR A 182 25.41 -4.25 14.18
C THR A 182 26.72 -4.35 14.94
N LEU A 183 27.56 -3.30 14.93
CA LEU A 183 28.84 -3.29 15.62
C LEU A 183 28.67 -3.28 17.16
N THR A 184 27.56 -2.71 17.65
CA THR A 184 27.24 -2.71 19.08
C THR A 184 27.02 -4.13 19.62
N VAL A 185 26.40 -5.02 18.85
CA VAL A 185 26.10 -6.41 19.27
C VAL A 185 26.82 -7.47 18.42
N ARG A 186 27.94 -7.10 17.80
CA ARG A 186 28.66 -7.94 16.82
C ARG A 186 28.94 -9.34 17.33
N ASN A 187 29.33 -9.49 18.60
CA ASN A 187 29.72 -10.76 19.20
C ASN A 187 28.50 -11.70 19.45
N SER A 188 27.30 -11.15 19.47
CA SER A 188 26.04 -11.87 19.72
C SER A 188 25.30 -12.22 18.43
N LEU A 189 25.82 -11.77 17.27
CA LEU A 189 25.26 -12.07 15.95
C LEU A 189 25.97 -13.26 15.29
N ASN A 190 25.21 -14.07 14.55
CA ASN A 190 25.77 -15.09 13.70
C ASN A 190 26.61 -14.47 12.55
N LYS A 191 27.53 -15.23 11.98
CA LYS A 191 28.33 -14.78 10.83
C LYS A 191 27.42 -14.34 9.67
N GLY A 192 27.59 -13.11 9.20
CA GLY A 192 26.79 -12.53 8.12
C GLY A 192 25.43 -11.96 8.54
N GLN A 193 25.06 -12.03 9.83
CA GLN A 193 23.86 -11.41 10.34
C GLN A 193 24.08 -9.92 10.66
N PHE A 194 23.07 -9.10 10.41
CA PHE A 194 23.08 -7.66 10.65
C PHE A 194 21.83 -7.24 11.43
N LEU A 195 21.97 -6.22 12.28
CA LEU A 195 20.85 -5.46 12.83
C LEU A 195 20.66 -4.19 11.97
N SER A 196 19.73 -4.26 11.05
CA SER A 196 19.52 -3.21 10.07
C SER A 196 18.57 -2.13 10.57
N TYR A 197 18.97 -0.89 10.42
CA TYR A 197 18.11 0.27 10.46
C TYR A 197 17.66 0.64 9.04
N GLY A 198 16.49 1.24 8.91
CA GLY A 198 16.03 1.83 7.66
C GLY A 198 15.11 3.02 7.96
N PRO A 199 15.32 4.18 7.31
CA PRO A 199 14.60 5.40 7.64
C PRO A 199 13.08 5.33 7.37
N CYS A 200 12.61 4.39 6.57
CA CYS A 200 11.19 4.08 6.40
C CYS A 200 10.77 2.87 7.24
N GLN A 201 11.55 1.80 7.20
CA GLN A 201 11.21 0.52 7.81
C GLN A 201 11.15 0.58 9.33
N THR A 202 12.03 1.35 9.95
CA THR A 202 12.08 1.45 11.41
C THR A 202 10.87 2.19 11.99
N PRO A 203 10.37 3.30 11.43
CA PRO A 203 9.09 3.89 11.82
C PRO A 203 7.89 2.93 11.64
N VAL A 204 7.87 2.11 10.58
CA VAL A 204 6.83 1.08 10.39
C VAL A 204 6.88 0.04 11.52
N LEU A 205 8.08 -0.40 11.92
CA LEU A 205 8.25 -1.25 13.11
C LEU A 205 7.72 -0.56 14.36
N GLY A 206 7.98 0.74 14.53
CA GLY A 206 7.49 1.55 15.63
C GLY A 206 5.96 1.51 15.78
N ILE A 207 5.23 1.64 14.68
CA ILE A 207 3.77 1.54 14.67
C ILE A 207 3.30 0.17 15.18
N VAL A 208 3.90 -0.92 14.67
CA VAL A 208 3.54 -2.29 15.05
C VAL A 208 3.83 -2.55 16.52
N VAL A 209 5.03 -2.13 17.01
CA VAL A 209 5.45 -2.33 18.41
C VAL A 209 4.60 -1.49 19.37
N THR A 210 4.27 -0.26 19.02
CA THR A 210 3.39 0.60 19.83
C THR A 210 2.05 -0.09 20.08
N ARG A 211 1.41 -0.68 19.05
CA ARG A 211 0.18 -1.45 19.21
C ARG A 211 0.37 -2.65 20.14
N GLU A 212 1.46 -3.38 19.99
CA GLU A 212 1.73 -4.54 20.85
C GLU A 212 1.97 -4.14 22.30
N LEU A 213 2.70 -3.05 22.56
CA LEU A 213 2.89 -2.53 23.92
C LEU A 213 1.57 -2.07 24.55
N GLN A 214 0.70 -1.39 23.80
CA GLN A 214 -0.65 -1.04 24.26
C GLN A 214 -1.44 -2.29 24.67
N ARG A 215 -1.31 -3.38 23.90
CA ARG A 215 -1.98 -4.64 24.20
C ARG A 215 -1.44 -5.31 25.47
N ARG A 216 -0.11 -5.36 25.61
CA ARG A 216 0.56 -6.00 26.77
C ARG A 216 0.33 -5.26 28.07
N ASN A 217 0.28 -3.93 28.00
CA ASN A 217 0.08 -3.05 29.15
C ASN A 217 -1.40 -2.83 29.49
N PHE A 218 -2.31 -3.36 28.65
CA PHE A 218 -3.74 -3.22 28.86
C PHE A 218 -4.18 -4.00 30.11
N LYS A 219 -4.92 -3.33 30.97
CA LYS A 219 -5.54 -3.93 32.15
C LYS A 219 -7.03 -4.03 31.92
N PRO A 220 -7.61 -5.24 31.80
CA PRO A 220 -9.03 -5.42 31.65
C PRO A 220 -9.78 -4.85 32.87
N GLU A 221 -10.85 -4.15 32.63
CA GLU A 221 -11.77 -3.65 33.65
C GLU A 221 -13.13 -4.34 33.47
N LYS A 222 -13.67 -4.91 34.56
CA LYS A 222 -14.99 -5.52 34.56
C LYS A 222 -16.06 -4.43 34.60
N TYR A 223 -17.12 -4.66 33.84
CA TYR A 223 -18.33 -3.86 33.87
C TYR A 223 -19.55 -4.74 33.62
N TYR A 224 -20.72 -4.25 33.99
CA TYR A 224 -21.97 -4.98 33.85
C TYR A 224 -22.92 -4.23 32.93
N VAL A 225 -23.62 -4.98 32.06
CA VAL A 225 -24.60 -4.46 31.10
C VAL A 225 -25.93 -5.16 31.31
N ILE A 226 -27.02 -4.41 31.31
CA ILE A 226 -28.36 -5.01 31.38
C ILE A 226 -28.83 -5.30 29.95
N LYS A 227 -29.20 -6.56 29.70
CA LYS A 227 -29.90 -7.00 28.50
C LYS A 227 -31.26 -7.52 28.84
N ALA A 228 -32.22 -7.29 27.98
CA ALA A 228 -33.58 -7.80 28.17
C ALA A 228 -34.20 -8.22 26.83
N VAL A 229 -35.06 -9.21 26.88
CA VAL A 229 -36.02 -9.47 25.81
C VAL A 229 -37.27 -8.70 26.14
N VAL A 230 -37.63 -7.74 25.29
CA VAL A 230 -38.75 -6.85 25.46
C VAL A 230 -39.85 -7.22 24.46
N GLU A 231 -41.06 -7.47 24.98
CA GLU A 231 -42.26 -7.73 24.18
C GLU A 231 -42.97 -6.40 23.90
N ILE A 232 -43.20 -6.09 22.64
CA ILE A 232 -43.89 -4.89 22.15
C ILE A 232 -44.92 -5.39 21.13
N GLY A 233 -46.19 -5.25 21.47
CA GLY A 233 -47.26 -5.91 20.71
C GLY A 233 -47.03 -7.43 20.63
N SER A 234 -46.98 -8.00 19.42
CA SER A 234 -46.71 -9.42 19.17
C SER A 234 -45.21 -9.76 18.98
N SER A 235 -44.37 -8.77 19.03
CA SER A 235 -42.92 -8.91 18.70
C SER A 235 -42.04 -8.96 19.93
N LYS A 236 -41.00 -9.80 19.92
CA LYS A 236 -39.96 -9.86 20.95
C LYS A 236 -38.66 -9.27 20.39
N VAL A 237 -38.11 -8.30 21.09
CA VAL A 237 -36.89 -7.59 20.69
C VAL A 237 -35.85 -7.72 21.79
N GLU A 238 -34.65 -8.18 21.43
CA GLU A 238 -33.49 -8.18 22.33
C GLU A 238 -32.95 -6.74 22.39
N MET A 239 -32.92 -6.16 23.58
CA MET A 239 -32.54 -4.79 23.87
C MET A 239 -31.46 -4.74 24.92
N SER A 240 -30.64 -3.70 24.94
CA SER A 240 -29.62 -3.47 25.95
C SER A 240 -29.68 -2.04 26.50
N ALA A 241 -29.26 -1.86 27.76
CA ALA A 241 -28.99 -0.55 28.29
C ALA A 241 -27.68 0.00 27.72
N ASP A 242 -27.66 1.29 27.40
CA ASP A 242 -26.41 1.97 26.99
C ASP A 242 -25.50 2.24 28.22
N ALA A 243 -26.10 2.23 29.43
CA ALA A 243 -25.38 2.41 30.69
C ALA A 243 -24.47 1.18 31.01
N LYS A 244 -23.25 1.47 31.44
CA LYS A 244 -22.30 0.49 31.99
C LYS A 244 -22.22 0.66 33.49
N PHE A 245 -22.39 -0.42 34.25
CA PHE A 245 -22.35 -0.41 35.71
C PHE A 245 -21.01 -0.98 36.19
N LYS A 246 -20.47 -0.39 37.26
CA LYS A 246 -19.19 -0.83 37.85
C LYS A 246 -19.33 -2.08 38.68
N THR A 247 -20.47 -2.27 39.31
CA THR A 247 -20.77 -3.42 40.20
C THR A 247 -21.98 -4.22 39.72
N LYS A 248 -21.99 -5.52 40.02
CA LYS A 248 -23.11 -6.40 39.72
C LYS A 248 -24.36 -5.98 40.48
N GLY A 249 -24.17 -5.60 41.76
CA GLY A 249 -25.28 -5.17 42.61
C GLY A 249 -26.01 -3.93 42.10
N GLU A 250 -25.30 -2.91 41.59
CA GLU A 250 -25.93 -1.74 40.94
C GLU A 250 -26.77 -2.16 39.74
N ALA A 251 -26.20 -2.99 38.87
CA ALA A 251 -26.87 -3.48 37.68
C ALA A 251 -28.11 -4.31 38.03
N GLU A 252 -28.05 -5.19 39.03
CA GLU A 252 -29.16 -6.01 39.51
C GLU A 252 -30.25 -5.18 40.15
N ALA A 253 -29.90 -4.17 40.95
CA ALA A 253 -30.87 -3.25 41.57
C ALA A 253 -31.69 -2.47 40.51
N ILE A 254 -31.04 -2.00 39.46
CA ILE A 254 -31.69 -1.35 38.32
C ILE A 254 -32.51 -2.36 37.50
N ALA A 255 -31.92 -3.55 37.20
CA ALA A 255 -32.60 -4.60 36.45
C ALA A 255 -33.94 -5.01 37.11
N ALA A 256 -34.00 -5.10 38.43
CA ALA A 256 -35.22 -5.42 39.19
C ALA A 256 -36.36 -4.41 38.97
N THR A 257 -36.05 -3.18 38.54
CA THR A 257 -37.05 -2.15 38.25
C THR A 257 -37.66 -2.27 36.84
N ILE A 258 -37.03 -3.06 35.96
CA ILE A 258 -37.43 -3.20 34.56
C ILE A 258 -38.60 -4.22 34.48
N LYS A 259 -39.84 -3.74 34.36
CA LYS A 259 -41.04 -4.62 34.25
C LYS A 259 -41.93 -4.20 33.09
N ARG A 260 -42.56 -3.04 33.20
CA ARG A 260 -43.40 -2.43 32.17
C ARG A 260 -42.82 -1.10 31.77
N GLY A 261 -42.80 -0.84 30.48
CA GLY A 261 -42.28 0.38 29.89
C GLY A 261 -43.14 0.85 28.72
N VAL A 262 -42.66 1.88 28.09
CA VAL A 262 -43.30 2.48 26.90
C VAL A 262 -42.24 2.76 25.86
N VAL A 263 -42.57 2.52 24.60
CA VAL A 263 -41.72 2.89 23.48
C VAL A 263 -41.56 4.41 23.46
N LYS A 264 -40.35 4.90 23.71
CA LYS A 264 -40.03 6.32 23.72
C LYS A 264 -39.64 6.82 22.34
N ILE A 265 -38.86 6.02 21.63
CA ILE A 265 -38.35 6.35 20.28
C ILE A 265 -38.50 5.12 19.39
N ALA A 266 -39.06 5.34 18.21
CA ALA A 266 -39.06 4.38 17.13
C ALA A 266 -38.72 5.14 15.85
N VAL A 267 -37.53 4.87 15.30
CA VAL A 267 -36.98 5.57 14.13
C VAL A 267 -36.66 4.56 13.04
N TYR A 268 -37.14 4.83 11.85
CA TYR A 268 -36.90 4.05 10.63
C TYR A 268 -36.52 5.02 9.52
N LYS A 269 -35.21 5.20 9.28
CA LYS A 269 -34.69 6.21 8.35
C LYS A 269 -33.96 5.58 7.19
N PRO A 270 -34.30 5.94 5.95
CA PRO A 270 -33.48 5.58 4.81
C PRO A 270 -32.09 6.19 4.94
N HIS A 271 -31.07 5.42 4.58
CA HIS A 271 -29.67 5.83 4.58
C HIS A 271 -29.00 5.27 3.34
N TYR A 272 -28.41 6.15 2.55
CA TYR A 272 -27.61 5.76 1.41
C TYR A 272 -26.21 5.39 1.87
N VAL A 273 -25.73 4.25 1.39
CA VAL A 273 -24.34 3.81 1.55
C VAL A 273 -23.67 4.01 0.21
N GLU A 274 -22.80 5.01 0.16
CA GLU A 274 -22.13 5.40 -1.07
C GLU A 274 -21.17 4.32 -1.56
N PRO A 275 -21.04 4.14 -2.88
CA PRO A 275 -20.03 3.27 -3.48
C PRO A 275 -18.60 3.75 -3.13
N PRO A 276 -17.60 2.87 -3.23
CA PRO A 276 -16.22 3.25 -2.96
C PRO A 276 -15.71 4.34 -3.93
N GLU A 277 -14.67 5.05 -3.51
CA GLU A 277 -13.91 5.93 -4.39
C GLU A 277 -13.14 5.11 -5.44
N PRO A 278 -12.74 5.72 -6.58
CA PRO A 278 -11.86 5.07 -7.53
C PRO A 278 -10.60 4.50 -6.88
N LEU A 279 -10.18 3.33 -7.35
CA LEU A 279 -9.18 2.49 -6.69
C LEU A 279 -7.75 3.04 -6.85
N GLU A 280 -7.05 3.19 -5.72
CA GLU A 280 -5.61 3.50 -5.69
C GLU A 280 -4.81 2.33 -5.09
N THR A 281 -3.49 2.40 -5.15
CA THR A 281 -2.58 1.29 -4.80
C THR A 281 -2.77 0.77 -3.39
N VAL A 282 -2.75 1.65 -2.40
CA VAL A 282 -2.85 1.24 -0.98
C VAL A 282 -4.21 0.62 -0.69
N GLU A 283 -5.28 1.15 -1.30
CA GLU A 283 -6.62 0.60 -1.13
C GLU A 283 -6.76 -0.77 -1.81
N LEU A 284 -6.16 -0.98 -2.98
CA LEU A 284 -6.08 -2.30 -3.60
C LEU A 284 -5.38 -3.32 -2.66
N GLU A 285 -4.24 -2.96 -2.11
CA GLU A 285 -3.46 -3.80 -1.19
C GLU A 285 -4.24 -4.11 0.09
N ARG A 286 -4.90 -3.11 0.68
CA ARG A 286 -5.71 -3.24 1.89
C ARG A 286 -6.89 -4.17 1.68
N ARG A 287 -7.61 -4.01 0.58
CA ARG A 287 -8.78 -4.83 0.23
C ARG A 287 -8.38 -6.26 -0.08
N ALA A 288 -7.31 -6.46 -0.85
CA ALA A 288 -6.78 -7.80 -1.14
C ALA A 288 -6.30 -8.51 0.14
N SER A 289 -5.59 -7.83 1.03
CA SER A 289 -5.17 -8.39 2.32
C SER A 289 -6.36 -8.78 3.19
N ARG A 290 -7.40 -7.94 3.25
CA ARG A 290 -8.58 -8.12 4.10
C ARG A 290 -9.53 -9.19 3.57
N TRP A 291 -9.81 -9.18 2.26
CA TRP A 291 -10.89 -9.99 1.69
C TRP A 291 -10.41 -11.23 0.93
N LEU A 292 -9.22 -11.16 0.34
CA LEU A 292 -8.66 -12.28 -0.44
C LEU A 292 -7.58 -13.05 0.33
N GLY A 293 -7.10 -12.51 1.48
CA GLY A 293 -6.00 -13.10 2.24
C GLY A 293 -4.65 -13.07 1.50
N ILE A 294 -4.52 -12.18 0.51
CA ILE A 294 -3.28 -11.98 -0.27
C ILE A 294 -2.53 -10.80 0.35
N ASN A 295 -1.28 -11.00 0.79
CA ASN A 295 -0.50 -9.92 1.39
C ASN A 295 -0.20 -8.80 0.37
N SER A 296 0.07 -7.59 0.89
CA SER A 296 0.26 -6.37 0.08
C SER A 296 1.34 -6.52 -0.97
N LYS A 297 2.52 -7.05 -0.62
CA LYS A 297 3.62 -7.24 -1.57
C LYS A 297 3.20 -8.15 -2.74
N LYS A 298 2.60 -9.30 -2.44
CA LYS A 298 2.12 -10.23 -3.46
C LYS A 298 1.00 -9.64 -4.31
N THR A 299 0.12 -8.83 -3.70
CA THR A 299 -0.96 -8.14 -4.41
C THR A 299 -0.40 -7.18 -5.46
N LEU A 300 0.56 -6.35 -5.09
CA LEU A 300 1.16 -5.40 -6.03
C LEU A 300 1.98 -6.10 -7.12
N ASP A 301 2.76 -7.15 -6.77
CA ASP A 301 3.50 -7.94 -7.76
C ASP A 301 2.55 -8.53 -8.82
N ILE A 302 1.37 -9.05 -8.40
CA ILE A 302 0.34 -9.56 -9.30
C ILE A 302 -0.31 -8.44 -10.13
N ALA A 303 -0.62 -7.31 -9.52
CA ALA A 303 -1.19 -6.16 -10.21
C ALA A 303 -0.24 -5.63 -11.31
N GLU A 304 1.06 -5.58 -11.03
CA GLU A 304 2.07 -5.26 -12.05
C GLU A 304 2.12 -6.28 -13.19
N GLU A 305 1.95 -7.58 -12.90
CA GLU A 305 1.88 -8.59 -13.95
C GLU A 305 0.62 -8.44 -14.80
N LEU A 306 -0.53 -8.14 -14.18
CA LEU A 306 -1.79 -7.84 -14.88
C LEU A 306 -1.67 -6.59 -15.76
N TYR A 307 -1.05 -5.52 -15.26
CA TYR A 307 -0.73 -4.32 -16.02
C TYR A 307 0.13 -4.62 -17.25
N ARG A 308 1.25 -5.35 -17.05
CA ARG A 308 2.15 -5.73 -18.15
C ARG A 308 1.50 -6.62 -19.20
N ALA A 309 0.49 -7.39 -18.80
CA ALA A 309 -0.31 -8.23 -19.70
C ALA A 309 -1.49 -7.45 -20.33
N GLY A 310 -1.68 -6.17 -19.98
CA GLY A 310 -2.72 -5.29 -20.52
C GLY A 310 -4.13 -5.61 -20.03
N TYR A 311 -4.28 -6.07 -18.78
CA TYR A 311 -5.58 -6.33 -18.15
C TYR A 311 -6.06 -5.21 -17.25
N ILE A 312 -5.14 -4.45 -16.65
CA ILE A 312 -5.44 -3.29 -15.81
C ILE A 312 -4.53 -2.11 -16.17
N SER A 313 -4.90 -0.91 -15.75
CA SER A 313 -4.04 0.29 -15.81
C SER A 313 -2.85 0.15 -14.87
N TYR A 314 -1.94 1.14 -14.90
CA TYR A 314 -0.77 1.18 -14.03
C TYR A 314 -1.17 1.12 -12.55
N PRO A 315 -0.66 0.13 -11.77
CA PRO A 315 -1.18 -0.13 -10.44
C PRO A 315 -0.53 0.69 -9.31
N ARG A 316 0.42 1.58 -9.64
CA ARG A 316 1.06 2.47 -8.67
C ARG A 316 0.57 3.89 -8.87
N THR A 317 -0.45 4.27 -8.15
CA THR A 317 -1.13 5.57 -8.23
C THR A 317 -1.73 5.95 -6.87
N GLU A 318 -1.69 7.23 -6.55
CA GLU A 318 -2.41 7.82 -5.40
C GLU A 318 -3.73 8.46 -5.83
N THR A 319 -4.06 8.40 -7.12
CA THR A 319 -5.22 9.09 -7.71
C THR A 319 -6.52 8.34 -7.43
N THR A 320 -7.52 9.07 -6.93
CA THR A 320 -8.89 8.62 -6.69
C THR A 320 -9.92 9.41 -7.51
N ILE A 321 -9.48 10.04 -8.59
CA ILE A 321 -10.29 10.84 -9.50
C ILE A 321 -10.10 10.34 -10.93
N TYR A 322 -11.18 9.93 -11.60
CA TYR A 322 -11.09 9.62 -13.03
C TYR A 322 -10.85 10.89 -13.82
N PRO A 323 -9.75 10.96 -14.62
CA PRO A 323 -9.48 12.14 -15.43
C PRO A 323 -10.51 12.26 -16.56
N PRO A 324 -10.87 13.49 -17.00
CA PRO A 324 -11.83 13.69 -18.09
C PRO A 324 -11.40 13.07 -19.43
N THR A 325 -10.13 12.76 -19.58
CA THR A 325 -9.56 12.12 -20.77
C THR A 325 -9.80 10.61 -20.82
N LEU A 326 -10.22 9.98 -19.69
CA LEU A 326 -10.56 8.56 -19.64
C LEU A 326 -12.02 8.38 -20.02
N ASP A 327 -12.27 7.71 -21.14
CA ASP A 327 -13.61 7.35 -21.58
C ASP A 327 -14.12 6.11 -20.80
N LEU A 328 -14.85 6.36 -19.71
CA LEU A 328 -15.42 5.31 -18.85
C LEU A 328 -16.46 4.44 -19.61
N LYS A 329 -17.12 5.01 -20.63
CA LYS A 329 -18.06 4.25 -21.46
C LYS A 329 -17.32 3.21 -22.31
N GLU A 330 -16.19 3.61 -22.94
CA GLU A 330 -15.34 2.67 -23.68
C GLU A 330 -14.83 1.54 -22.77
N VAL A 331 -14.42 1.86 -21.54
CA VAL A 331 -14.00 0.83 -20.57
C VAL A 331 -15.14 -0.14 -20.25
N LEU A 332 -16.36 0.35 -20.02
CA LEU A 332 -17.51 -0.51 -19.80
C LEU A 332 -17.83 -1.40 -21.02
N GLU A 333 -17.72 -0.85 -22.24
CA GLU A 333 -17.91 -1.61 -23.49
C GLU A 333 -16.89 -2.76 -23.59
N GLU A 334 -15.61 -2.50 -23.29
CA GLU A 334 -14.58 -3.56 -23.25
C GLU A 334 -14.87 -4.64 -22.20
N LEU A 335 -15.45 -4.27 -21.05
CA LEU A 335 -15.81 -5.22 -20.00
C LEU A 335 -16.97 -6.15 -20.35
N THR A 336 -17.76 -5.82 -21.37
CA THR A 336 -18.91 -6.66 -21.79
C THR A 336 -18.49 -8.06 -22.23
N ALA A 337 -17.25 -8.23 -22.71
CA ALA A 337 -16.68 -9.51 -23.11
C ALA A 337 -16.18 -10.38 -21.94
N GLY A 338 -16.13 -9.83 -20.71
CA GLY A 338 -15.59 -10.52 -19.53
C GLY A 338 -16.66 -11.20 -18.66
N GLU A 339 -16.22 -11.76 -17.55
CA GLU A 339 -17.06 -12.47 -16.57
C GLU A 339 -18.22 -11.60 -16.04
N HIS A 340 -18.01 -10.29 -15.89
CA HIS A 340 -19.01 -9.33 -15.40
C HIS A 340 -19.69 -8.55 -16.52
N GLY A 341 -19.63 -9.03 -17.76
CA GLY A 341 -20.23 -8.41 -18.94
C GLY A 341 -21.71 -8.05 -18.79
N PRO A 342 -22.56 -8.94 -18.26
CA PRO A 342 -23.98 -8.62 -18.04
C PRO A 342 -24.21 -7.39 -17.14
N TYR A 343 -23.38 -7.21 -16.10
CA TYR A 343 -23.46 -6.06 -15.21
C TYR A 343 -22.98 -4.77 -15.89
N ALA A 344 -21.88 -4.85 -16.64
CA ALA A 344 -21.39 -3.72 -17.44
C ALA A 344 -22.43 -3.24 -18.47
N LEU A 345 -23.11 -4.18 -19.16
CA LEU A 345 -24.23 -3.87 -20.08
C LEU A 345 -25.42 -3.22 -19.37
N GLU A 346 -25.73 -3.65 -18.15
CA GLU A 346 -26.78 -3.01 -17.34
C GLU A 346 -26.45 -1.54 -17.07
N LEU A 347 -25.21 -1.23 -16.65
CA LEU A 347 -24.75 0.15 -16.42
C LEU A 347 -24.80 0.99 -17.70
N LEU A 348 -24.36 0.45 -18.84
CA LEU A 348 -24.43 1.15 -20.12
C LEU A 348 -25.88 1.50 -20.53
N ARG A 349 -26.83 0.61 -20.24
CA ARG A 349 -28.26 0.83 -20.57
C ARG A 349 -28.96 1.79 -19.63
N LYS A 350 -28.68 1.70 -18.31
CA LYS A 350 -29.33 2.52 -17.28
C LYS A 350 -28.68 3.89 -17.11
N GLY A 351 -27.48 4.08 -17.64
CA GLY A 351 -26.61 5.20 -17.33
C GLY A 351 -25.85 4.99 -16.02
N PHE A 352 -24.75 5.69 -15.86
CA PHE A 352 -23.87 5.61 -14.69
C PHE A 352 -23.35 6.98 -14.28
N LYS A 353 -22.99 7.12 -13.01
CA LYS A 353 -22.34 8.30 -12.48
C LYS A 353 -21.15 7.84 -11.64
N PRO A 354 -19.91 8.19 -12.01
CA PRO A 354 -18.74 7.78 -11.24
C PRO A 354 -18.69 8.48 -9.88
N THR A 355 -18.23 7.75 -8.88
CA THR A 355 -17.79 8.34 -7.62
C THR A 355 -16.50 9.14 -7.85
N ARG A 356 -16.18 10.01 -6.91
CA ARG A 356 -15.00 10.87 -6.97
C ARG A 356 -14.37 10.96 -5.59
N GLY A 357 -13.08 10.67 -5.46
CA GLY A 357 -12.27 10.99 -4.29
C GLY A 357 -11.68 12.39 -4.38
N ASP A 358 -10.66 12.64 -3.59
CA ASP A 358 -10.03 13.96 -3.42
C ASP A 358 -8.54 13.98 -3.77
N SER A 359 -7.95 12.83 -4.15
CA SER A 359 -6.52 12.71 -4.46
C SER A 359 -6.27 12.61 -5.97
N ASP A 360 -5.29 13.40 -6.43
CA ASP A 360 -4.79 13.38 -7.82
C ASP A 360 -3.27 13.57 -7.80
N ASP A 361 -2.52 12.56 -8.27
CA ASP A 361 -1.06 12.62 -8.37
C ASP A 361 -0.58 13.41 -9.61
N GLY A 362 -1.51 13.79 -10.47
CA GLY A 362 -1.24 14.55 -11.71
C GLY A 362 -0.50 13.75 -12.78
N ALA A 363 -0.31 12.45 -12.60
CA ALA A 363 0.45 11.59 -13.51
C ALA A 363 -0.36 10.39 -13.99
N HIS A 364 -1.17 9.77 -13.13
CA HIS A 364 -1.85 8.52 -13.41
C HIS A 364 -3.36 8.61 -13.14
N PRO A 365 -4.19 7.86 -13.88
CA PRO A 365 -5.56 7.59 -13.47
C PRO A 365 -5.59 6.64 -12.27
N PRO A 366 -6.74 6.46 -11.62
CA PRO A 366 -7.00 5.34 -10.71
C PRO A 366 -6.76 3.99 -11.39
N ILE A 367 -6.62 2.93 -10.58
CA ILE A 367 -6.52 1.57 -11.10
C ILE A 367 -7.88 1.15 -11.67
N TYR A 368 -7.92 0.81 -12.95
CA TYR A 368 -9.11 0.35 -13.64
C TYR A 368 -8.81 -0.81 -14.61
N PRO A 369 -9.80 -1.64 -14.96
CA PRO A 369 -9.61 -2.70 -15.94
C PRO A 369 -9.54 -2.12 -17.35
N THR A 370 -8.59 -2.59 -18.17
CA THR A 370 -8.38 -2.12 -19.55
C THR A 370 -9.04 -3.00 -20.60
N LYS A 371 -9.52 -4.17 -20.19
CA LYS A 371 -10.32 -5.08 -21.04
C LYS A 371 -11.08 -6.09 -20.19
N GLY A 372 -12.20 -6.62 -20.72
CA GLY A 372 -12.91 -7.74 -20.15
C GLY A 372 -12.13 -9.05 -20.32
N ALA A 373 -12.17 -9.90 -19.28
CA ALA A 373 -11.61 -11.24 -19.34
C ALA A 373 -12.45 -12.22 -18.52
N THR A 374 -12.40 -13.48 -18.91
CA THR A 374 -12.96 -14.60 -18.15
C THR A 374 -11.89 -15.20 -17.23
N ARG A 375 -12.34 -15.91 -16.22
CA ARG A 375 -11.43 -16.65 -15.33
C ARG A 375 -10.53 -17.60 -16.12
N ALA A 376 -11.07 -18.30 -17.11
CA ALA A 376 -10.32 -19.24 -17.94
C ALA A 376 -9.17 -18.56 -18.73
N GLU A 377 -9.43 -17.37 -19.26
CA GLU A 377 -8.41 -16.59 -19.98
C GLU A 377 -7.25 -16.16 -19.06
N ILE A 378 -7.56 -15.67 -17.87
CA ILE A 378 -6.53 -15.31 -16.88
C ILE A 378 -5.70 -16.54 -16.49
N PHE A 379 -6.34 -17.69 -16.23
CA PHE A 379 -5.62 -18.93 -15.92
C PHE A 379 -4.72 -19.39 -17.09
N LYS A 380 -5.16 -19.24 -18.33
CA LYS A 380 -4.35 -19.57 -19.52
C LYS A 380 -3.10 -18.69 -19.62
N VAL A 381 -3.21 -17.40 -19.29
CA VAL A 381 -2.09 -16.44 -19.37
C VAL A 381 -1.12 -16.60 -18.21
N PHE A 382 -1.61 -16.76 -16.98
CA PHE A 382 -0.80 -16.74 -15.76
C PHE A 382 -0.45 -18.14 -15.21
N GLY A 383 -0.98 -19.21 -15.78
CA GLY A 383 -0.67 -20.58 -15.41
C GLY A 383 -0.87 -20.86 -13.92
N LYS A 384 0.21 -21.26 -13.22
CA LYS A 384 0.17 -21.56 -11.77
C LYS A 384 -0.23 -20.35 -10.90
N ALA A 385 0.04 -19.14 -11.35
CA ALA A 385 -0.35 -17.91 -10.65
C ALA A 385 -1.80 -17.48 -10.96
N GLY A 386 -2.49 -18.16 -11.88
CA GLY A 386 -3.81 -17.79 -12.39
C GLY A 386 -4.86 -17.58 -11.32
N GLY A 387 -4.85 -18.38 -10.23
CA GLY A 387 -5.80 -18.23 -9.13
C GLY A 387 -5.69 -16.88 -8.40
N HIS A 388 -4.47 -16.45 -8.09
CA HIS A 388 -4.23 -15.16 -7.46
C HIS A 388 -4.41 -14.01 -8.47
N ALA A 389 -3.95 -14.20 -9.70
CA ALA A 389 -4.12 -13.19 -10.76
C ALA A 389 -5.61 -12.92 -11.02
N TRP A 390 -6.42 -13.98 -11.09
CA TRP A 390 -7.87 -13.83 -11.19
C TRP A 390 -8.48 -13.09 -9.99
N ALA A 391 -8.11 -13.47 -8.77
CA ALA A 391 -8.67 -12.86 -7.58
C ALA A 391 -8.39 -11.34 -7.52
N VAL A 392 -7.17 -10.90 -7.89
CA VAL A 392 -6.81 -9.48 -7.94
C VAL A 392 -7.52 -8.78 -9.10
N TYR A 393 -7.56 -9.40 -10.29
CA TYR A 393 -8.27 -8.85 -11.45
C TYR A 393 -9.76 -8.69 -11.18
N ASP A 394 -10.42 -9.73 -10.63
CA ASP A 394 -11.85 -9.72 -10.27
C ASP A 394 -12.16 -8.61 -9.26
N LEU A 395 -11.28 -8.42 -8.26
CA LEU A 395 -11.39 -7.33 -7.30
C LEU A 395 -11.34 -5.96 -7.99
N VAL A 396 -10.40 -5.75 -8.92
CA VAL A 396 -10.27 -4.49 -9.68
C VAL A 396 -11.50 -4.23 -10.53
N VAL A 397 -11.98 -5.25 -11.27
CA VAL A 397 -13.18 -5.13 -12.12
C VAL A 397 -14.41 -4.80 -11.28
N ARG A 398 -14.66 -5.55 -10.21
CA ARG A 398 -15.82 -5.33 -9.33
C ARG A 398 -15.76 -3.97 -8.66
N HIS A 399 -14.56 -3.54 -8.24
CA HIS A 399 -14.37 -2.22 -7.65
C HIS A 399 -14.70 -1.11 -8.66
N PHE A 400 -14.16 -1.20 -9.88
CA PHE A 400 -14.46 -0.26 -10.95
C PHE A 400 -15.98 -0.19 -11.24
N LEU A 401 -16.64 -1.33 -11.40
CA LEU A 401 -18.08 -1.38 -11.62
C LEU A 401 -18.87 -0.80 -10.44
N ALA A 402 -18.40 -1.02 -9.21
CA ALA A 402 -19.00 -0.44 -8.01
C ALA A 402 -18.94 1.09 -8.01
N THR A 403 -17.80 1.68 -8.41
CA THR A 403 -17.65 3.16 -8.50
C THR A 403 -18.59 3.82 -9.50
N LEU A 404 -19.15 3.06 -10.43
CA LEU A 404 -20.10 3.53 -11.45
C LEU A 404 -21.56 3.19 -11.12
N SER A 405 -21.79 2.46 -10.02
CA SER A 405 -23.09 1.94 -9.63
C SER A 405 -23.82 2.91 -8.68
N PRO A 406 -25.16 2.81 -8.58
CA PRO A 406 -25.90 3.57 -7.59
C PRO A 406 -25.55 3.15 -6.16
N PRO A 407 -25.70 4.03 -5.17
CA PRO A 407 -25.51 3.69 -3.77
C PRO A 407 -26.48 2.61 -3.32
N ALA A 408 -26.08 1.84 -2.30
CA ALA A 408 -27.00 0.94 -1.62
C ALA A 408 -27.93 1.73 -0.70
N LEU A 409 -29.19 1.35 -0.62
CA LEU A 409 -30.17 1.96 0.25
C LEU A 409 -30.54 1.00 1.37
N VAL A 410 -30.26 1.41 2.60
CA VAL A 410 -30.62 0.68 3.80
C VAL A 410 -31.60 1.49 4.64
N GLU A 411 -32.46 0.83 5.37
CA GLU A 411 -33.25 1.46 6.42
C GLU A 411 -32.55 1.22 7.75
N LYS A 412 -31.99 2.26 8.36
CA LYS A 412 -31.48 2.23 9.73
C LYS A 412 -32.65 2.33 10.71
N GLN A 413 -32.67 1.43 11.68
CA GLN A 413 -33.77 1.26 12.62
C GLN A 413 -33.26 1.42 14.06
N LYS A 414 -33.98 2.16 14.90
CA LYS A 414 -33.69 2.31 16.30
C LYS A 414 -34.98 2.32 17.10
N ILE A 415 -35.06 1.47 18.12
CA ILE A 415 -36.15 1.43 19.09
C ILE A 415 -35.53 1.70 20.46
N VAL A 416 -36.11 2.63 21.21
CA VAL A 416 -35.80 2.91 22.61
C VAL A 416 -37.04 2.75 23.45
N VAL A 417 -36.98 1.91 24.47
CA VAL A 417 -38.05 1.69 25.45
C VAL A 417 -37.63 2.26 26.80
N SER A 418 -38.47 3.10 27.37
CA SER A 418 -38.28 3.67 28.72
C SER A 418 -38.95 2.79 29.77
N PHE A 419 -38.19 2.41 30.78
CA PHE A 419 -38.67 1.68 31.98
C PHE A 419 -38.55 2.56 33.23
N GLY A 420 -38.90 3.81 33.10
CA GLY A 420 -38.81 4.81 34.17
C GLY A 420 -37.40 5.38 34.31
N LYS A 421 -36.59 4.78 35.19
CA LYS A 421 -35.22 5.27 35.47
C LYS A 421 -34.18 4.85 34.45
N ILE A 422 -34.48 3.85 33.59
CA ILE A 422 -33.55 3.32 32.62
C ILE A 422 -34.20 3.17 31.24
N GLU A 423 -33.41 3.35 30.21
CA GLU A 423 -33.80 3.13 28.82
C GLU A 423 -33.04 1.93 28.26
N LEU A 424 -33.74 1.10 27.52
CA LEU A 424 -33.15 0.01 26.73
C LEU A 424 -33.28 0.35 25.26
N SER A 425 -32.23 0.09 24.50
CA SER A 425 -32.19 0.37 23.08
C SER A 425 -31.93 -0.89 22.25
N ALA A 426 -32.47 -0.92 21.05
CA ALA A 426 -32.09 -1.86 19.99
C ALA A 426 -31.85 -1.09 18.70
N GLU A 427 -30.79 -1.46 18.01
CA GLU A 427 -30.45 -0.96 16.67
C GLU A 427 -30.51 -2.10 15.66
N GLY A 428 -31.03 -1.79 14.50
CA GLY A 428 -31.16 -2.74 13.40
C GLY A 428 -31.05 -2.06 12.05
N GLN A 429 -31.00 -2.88 11.02
CA GLN A 429 -31.05 -2.40 9.64
C GLN A 429 -31.66 -3.45 8.70
N ARG A 430 -32.25 -2.96 7.63
CA ARG A 430 -32.78 -3.75 6.53
C ARG A 430 -32.31 -3.14 5.20
N THR A 431 -31.87 -3.96 4.27
CA THR A 431 -31.56 -3.53 2.90
C THR A 431 -32.87 -3.28 2.17
N ILE A 432 -33.00 -2.09 1.57
CA ILE A 432 -34.12 -1.73 0.68
C ILE A 432 -33.70 -1.96 -0.77
N ASP A 433 -32.52 -1.49 -1.14
CA ASP A 433 -31.89 -1.70 -2.45
C ASP A 433 -30.40 -2.01 -2.27
N GLU A 434 -29.93 -3.07 -2.87
CA GLU A 434 -28.54 -3.48 -2.77
C GLU A 434 -27.57 -2.52 -3.50
N GLY A 435 -28.04 -1.78 -4.50
CA GLY A 435 -27.18 -0.88 -5.28
C GLY A 435 -25.89 -1.55 -5.73
N TYR A 436 -24.76 -0.93 -5.45
CA TYR A 436 -23.43 -1.45 -5.79
C TYR A 436 -23.05 -2.76 -5.06
N TRP A 437 -23.70 -3.14 -3.96
CA TRP A 437 -23.43 -4.40 -3.26
C TRP A 437 -23.71 -5.63 -4.12
N ARG A 438 -24.55 -5.52 -5.15
CA ARG A 438 -24.80 -6.60 -6.12
C ARG A 438 -23.53 -7.07 -6.80
N ILE A 439 -22.63 -6.15 -7.12
CA ILE A 439 -21.34 -6.44 -7.77
C ILE A 439 -20.18 -6.48 -6.76
N TYR A 440 -20.32 -5.80 -5.62
CA TYR A 440 -19.26 -5.61 -4.62
C TYR A 440 -19.70 -6.07 -3.22
N PRO A 441 -19.92 -7.38 -3.03
CA PRO A 441 -20.60 -7.93 -1.85
C PRO A 441 -19.80 -7.85 -0.56
N TRP A 442 -18.48 -7.59 -0.63
CA TRP A 442 -17.61 -7.52 0.56
C TRP A 442 -17.95 -6.40 1.54
N GLU A 443 -18.65 -5.37 1.09
CA GLU A 443 -19.07 -4.23 1.94
C GLU A 443 -20.51 -4.36 2.43
N LYS A 444 -21.26 -5.37 1.94
CA LYS A 444 -22.63 -5.61 2.40
C LYS A 444 -22.63 -5.94 3.88
N GLN A 445 -23.40 -5.16 4.64
CA GLN A 445 -23.55 -5.36 6.08
C GLN A 445 -24.63 -6.40 6.38
N PRO A 446 -24.50 -7.19 7.47
CA PRO A 446 -25.52 -8.14 7.86
C PRO A 446 -26.82 -7.43 8.23
N GLU A 447 -27.94 -8.00 7.82
CA GLU A 447 -29.26 -7.50 8.17
C GLU A 447 -29.67 -7.99 9.56
N LYS A 448 -30.24 -7.08 10.35
CA LYS A 448 -30.89 -7.35 11.63
C LYS A 448 -32.14 -6.47 11.72
N PRO A 449 -33.21 -6.84 11.02
CA PRO A 449 -34.42 -6.02 11.00
C PRO A 449 -35.10 -6.00 12.37
N LEU A 450 -35.61 -4.84 12.77
CA LEU A 450 -36.45 -4.67 13.93
C LEU A 450 -37.92 -4.61 13.50
N PRO A 451 -38.88 -4.99 14.40
CA PRO A 451 -40.29 -4.88 14.11
C PRO A 451 -40.73 -3.40 13.97
N ARG A 452 -41.82 -3.16 13.28
CA ARG A 452 -42.45 -1.85 13.20
C ARG A 452 -43.26 -1.60 14.48
N VAL A 453 -42.89 -0.59 15.23
CA VAL A 453 -43.55 -0.15 16.45
C VAL A 453 -43.67 1.37 16.44
N ALA A 454 -44.56 1.93 17.24
CA ALA A 454 -44.75 3.35 17.35
C ALA A 454 -44.40 3.88 18.77
N PRO A 455 -43.97 5.14 18.89
CA PRO A 455 -43.84 5.79 20.18
C PRO A 455 -45.19 5.77 20.93
N GLY A 456 -45.15 5.50 22.26
CA GLY A 456 -46.34 5.36 23.09
C GLY A 456 -46.83 3.92 23.22
N GLU A 457 -46.38 2.96 22.39
CA GLU A 457 -46.78 1.58 22.57
C GLU A 457 -46.27 0.98 23.89
N PRO A 458 -47.13 0.19 24.58
CA PRO A 458 -46.73 -0.48 25.80
C PRO A 458 -45.71 -1.57 25.53
N ALA A 459 -44.75 -1.69 26.42
CA ALA A 459 -43.67 -2.67 26.34
C ALA A 459 -43.54 -3.42 27.65
N ARG A 460 -43.21 -4.71 27.60
CA ARG A 460 -43.00 -5.55 28.78
C ARG A 460 -41.68 -6.29 28.66
N ALA A 461 -40.83 -6.20 29.65
CA ALA A 461 -39.65 -7.05 29.74
C ALA A 461 -40.07 -8.46 30.16
N VAL A 462 -39.75 -9.45 29.34
CA VAL A 462 -40.11 -10.86 29.61
C VAL A 462 -38.89 -11.67 30.09
N GLU A 463 -37.70 -11.24 29.76
CA GLU A 463 -36.47 -11.81 30.25
C GLU A 463 -35.45 -10.70 30.48
N ILE A 464 -34.78 -10.70 31.64
CA ILE A 464 -33.80 -9.69 32.00
C ILE A 464 -32.54 -10.41 32.47
N ARG A 465 -31.40 -10.00 31.97
CA ARG A 465 -30.09 -10.56 32.32
C ARG A 465 -29.10 -9.44 32.61
N VAL A 466 -28.37 -9.56 33.71
CA VAL A 466 -27.18 -8.78 33.99
C VAL A 466 -25.97 -9.57 33.45
N VAL A 467 -25.30 -9.02 32.47
CA VAL A 467 -24.18 -9.67 31.78
C VAL A 467 -22.87 -9.00 32.18
N GLU A 468 -21.98 -9.79 32.80
CA GLU A 468 -20.60 -9.35 33.07
C GLU A 468 -19.84 -9.25 31.75
N ARG A 469 -19.08 -8.18 31.58
CA ARG A 469 -18.21 -7.89 30.46
C ARG A 469 -16.86 -7.41 30.98
N GLU A 470 -15.86 -7.56 30.18
CA GLU A 470 -14.55 -6.95 30.41
C GLU A 470 -14.20 -6.06 29.20
N THR A 471 -13.49 -4.98 29.47
CA THR A 471 -12.88 -4.21 28.40
C THR A 471 -11.82 -5.07 27.70
N GLU A 472 -11.71 -4.95 26.40
CA GLU A 472 -10.77 -5.73 25.59
C GLU A 472 -9.58 -4.86 25.17
N PRO A 473 -8.37 -5.43 25.09
CA PRO A 473 -7.23 -4.72 24.54
C PRO A 473 -7.48 -4.38 23.05
N PRO A 474 -6.81 -3.35 22.51
CA PRO A 474 -6.92 -3.07 21.09
C PRO A 474 -6.56 -4.33 20.28
N PRO A 475 -7.21 -4.60 19.13
CA PRO A 475 -6.92 -5.78 18.31
C PRO A 475 -5.48 -5.77 17.81
N GLN A 476 -4.94 -6.95 17.50
CA GLN A 476 -3.63 -7.06 16.86
C GLN A 476 -3.63 -6.29 15.53
N MET A 477 -2.51 -5.61 15.24
CA MET A 477 -2.34 -4.85 14.00
C MET A 477 -2.49 -5.76 12.79
N THR A 478 -3.47 -5.48 11.93
CA THR A 478 -3.57 -6.15 10.63
C THR A 478 -2.68 -5.42 9.60
N GLU A 479 -2.27 -6.15 8.56
CA GLU A 479 -1.51 -5.54 7.45
C GLU A 479 -2.31 -4.42 6.78
N SER A 480 -3.62 -4.63 6.57
CA SER A 480 -4.53 -3.62 6.02
C SER A 480 -4.60 -2.35 6.89
N GLU A 481 -4.64 -2.50 8.23
CA GLU A 481 -4.62 -1.36 9.14
C GLU A 481 -3.25 -0.66 9.14
N LEU A 482 -2.16 -1.43 9.09
CA LEU A 482 -0.80 -0.88 9.04
C LEU A 482 -0.60 -0.02 7.78
N LEU A 483 -1.04 -0.49 6.61
CA LEU A 483 -1.02 0.29 5.36
C LEU A 483 -1.81 1.60 5.49
N ALA A 484 -3.02 1.55 6.10
CA ALA A 484 -3.81 2.74 6.34
C ALA A 484 -3.10 3.76 7.24
N LEU A 485 -2.41 3.28 8.29
CA LEU A 485 -1.62 4.14 9.18
C LEU A 485 -0.39 4.70 8.48
N MET A 486 0.31 3.90 7.66
CA MET A 486 1.44 4.38 6.86
C MET A 486 1.01 5.50 5.91
N LYS A 487 -0.10 5.32 5.18
CA LYS A 487 -0.70 6.36 4.32
C LYS A 487 -1.04 7.61 5.14
N LYS A 488 -1.73 7.46 6.26
CA LYS A 488 -2.09 8.57 7.16
C LYS A 488 -0.87 9.36 7.66
N TYR A 489 0.22 8.68 7.97
CA TYR A 489 1.47 9.32 8.42
C TYR A 489 2.35 9.81 7.27
N GLY A 490 2.06 9.44 6.02
CA GLY A 490 2.90 9.77 4.86
C GLY A 490 4.25 9.04 4.89
N ILE A 491 4.27 7.78 5.32
CA ILE A 491 5.49 6.95 5.35
C ILE A 491 5.54 6.06 4.12
N GLY A 492 6.54 6.27 3.29
CA GLY A 492 6.67 5.62 1.99
C GLY A 492 5.76 6.26 0.95
N THR A 493 5.89 5.82 -0.27
CA THR A 493 4.98 6.15 -1.37
C THR A 493 4.07 4.94 -1.63
N ASP A 494 2.99 5.13 -2.35
CA ASP A 494 2.14 4.06 -2.89
C ASP A 494 2.95 2.91 -3.52
N ALA A 495 4.07 3.25 -4.15
CA ALA A 495 4.97 2.28 -4.76
C ALA A 495 5.82 1.46 -3.77
N THR A 496 5.95 1.84 -2.49
CA THR A 496 6.98 1.29 -1.58
C THR A 496 6.47 0.84 -0.21
N MET A 497 5.23 1.17 0.17
CA MET A 497 4.72 0.85 1.52
C MET A 497 4.79 -0.64 1.85
N GLN A 498 4.36 -1.50 0.93
CA GLN A 498 4.42 -2.96 1.08
C GLN A 498 5.86 -3.48 1.21
N ASP A 499 6.83 -2.84 0.52
CA ASP A 499 8.24 -3.23 0.62
C ASP A 499 8.82 -2.91 2.00
N HIS A 500 8.36 -1.86 2.67
CA HIS A 500 8.77 -1.52 4.03
C HIS A 500 8.23 -2.54 5.04
N ILE A 501 6.99 -3.00 4.89
CA ILE A 501 6.41 -4.08 5.70
C ILE A 501 7.18 -5.38 5.47
N TYR A 502 7.35 -5.77 4.21
CA TYR A 502 8.05 -7.00 3.84
C TYR A 502 9.52 -7.01 4.30
N THR A 503 10.20 -5.86 4.24
CA THR A 503 11.58 -5.73 4.72
C THR A 503 11.68 -5.95 6.23
N ASN A 504 10.72 -5.47 7.03
CA ASN A 504 10.67 -5.77 8.46
C ASN A 504 10.46 -7.26 8.73
N ILE A 505 9.65 -7.93 7.90
CA ILE A 505 9.46 -9.39 7.97
C ILE A 505 10.78 -10.11 7.62
N LYS A 506 11.43 -9.73 6.53
CA LYS A 506 12.70 -10.32 6.09
C LYS A 506 13.83 -10.12 7.11
N ARG A 507 13.85 -8.98 7.81
CA ARG A 507 14.81 -8.69 8.88
C ARG A 507 14.50 -9.43 10.19
N GLY A 508 13.38 -10.14 10.27
CA GLY A 508 12.97 -10.87 11.47
C GLY A 508 12.44 -9.97 12.60
N TYR A 509 12.08 -8.72 12.33
CA TYR A 509 11.52 -7.80 13.31
C TYR A 509 10.01 -7.96 13.48
N VAL A 510 9.31 -8.39 12.42
CA VAL A 510 7.87 -8.62 12.38
C VAL A 510 7.61 -9.99 11.74
N LYS A 511 6.56 -10.67 12.18
CA LYS A 511 5.99 -11.87 11.53
C LYS A 511 4.59 -11.53 11.02
N LEU A 512 4.27 -12.00 9.81
CA LEU A 512 2.92 -11.92 9.28
C LEU A 512 2.21 -13.27 9.49
N VAL A 513 1.20 -13.28 10.36
CA VAL A 513 0.45 -14.50 10.71
C VAL A 513 -1.04 -14.25 10.49
N LYS A 514 -1.64 -14.93 9.52
CA LYS A 514 -3.07 -14.76 9.17
C LYS A 514 -3.46 -13.29 8.98
N GLY A 515 -2.64 -12.53 8.21
CA GLY A 515 -2.85 -11.11 7.93
C GLY A 515 -2.58 -10.15 9.10
N LYS A 516 -2.01 -10.63 10.22
CA LYS A 516 -1.66 -9.82 11.39
C LYS A 516 -0.15 -9.63 11.48
N CYS A 517 0.29 -8.39 11.65
CA CYS A 517 1.68 -8.02 11.85
C CYS A 517 2.04 -8.13 13.34
N ILE A 518 2.80 -9.17 13.69
CA ILE A 518 3.18 -9.47 15.08
C ILE A 518 4.67 -9.16 15.24
N PRO A 519 5.07 -8.23 16.13
CA PRO A 519 6.49 -7.96 16.34
C PRO A 519 7.16 -9.11 17.09
N THR A 520 8.40 -9.40 16.72
CA THR A 520 9.24 -10.41 17.41
C THR A 520 9.88 -9.81 18.65
N ALA A 521 10.47 -10.65 19.51
CA ALA A 521 11.25 -10.18 20.65
C ALA A 521 12.38 -9.22 20.24
N LEU A 522 13.07 -9.51 19.12
CA LEU A 522 14.10 -8.64 18.56
C LEU A 522 13.53 -7.32 18.09
N GLY A 523 12.40 -7.35 17.36
CA GLY A 523 11.72 -6.13 16.91
C GLY A 523 11.26 -5.25 18.08
N ILE A 524 10.70 -5.84 19.13
CA ILE A 524 10.30 -5.13 20.34
C ILE A 524 11.51 -4.51 21.03
N SER A 525 12.60 -5.27 21.24
CA SER A 525 13.80 -4.78 21.90
C SER A 525 14.46 -3.64 21.12
N LEU A 526 14.56 -3.76 19.79
CA LEU A 526 15.08 -2.68 18.94
C LEU A 526 14.20 -1.44 19.04
N ALA A 527 12.90 -1.59 18.88
CA ALA A 527 11.98 -0.46 18.90
C ALA A 527 11.95 0.24 20.28
N THR A 528 11.88 -0.51 21.37
CA THR A 528 11.88 0.07 22.73
C THR A 528 13.18 0.80 23.05
N SER A 529 14.34 0.26 22.63
CA SER A 529 15.61 0.94 22.76
C SER A 529 15.64 2.28 21.99
N LEU A 530 15.11 2.30 20.76
CA LEU A 530 15.02 3.52 19.97
C LEU A 530 14.02 4.51 20.57
N PHE A 531 12.84 4.09 20.99
CA PHE A 531 11.88 4.97 21.67
C PHE A 531 12.45 5.64 22.91
N GLN A 532 13.31 4.93 23.64
CA GLN A 532 13.90 5.43 24.87
C GLN A 532 15.08 6.37 24.63
N TYR A 533 15.93 6.11 23.63
CA TYR A 533 17.23 6.76 23.51
C TYR A 533 17.39 7.65 22.26
N ALA A 534 16.58 7.42 21.23
CA ALA A 534 16.56 8.20 19.99
C ALA A 534 15.20 8.07 19.30
N PRO A 535 14.11 8.59 19.92
CA PRO A 535 12.75 8.44 19.42
C PRO A 535 12.57 8.95 17.98
N GLU A 536 13.35 9.95 17.58
CA GLU A 536 13.32 10.53 16.24
C GLU A 536 13.65 9.51 15.14
N LEU A 537 14.38 8.45 15.46
CA LEU A 537 14.73 7.39 14.50
C LEU A 537 13.59 6.41 14.23
N ILE A 538 12.58 6.39 15.09
CA ILE A 538 11.47 5.42 15.01
C ILE A 538 10.10 6.09 14.92
N GLU A 539 9.98 7.37 15.21
CA GLU A 539 8.73 8.11 15.12
C GLU A 539 8.30 8.32 13.66
N PRO A 540 7.05 7.95 13.31
CA PRO A 540 6.50 8.13 11.96
C PRO A 540 6.58 9.58 11.44
N THR A 541 6.39 10.55 12.31
CA THR A 541 6.35 11.98 12.00
C THR A 541 7.67 12.52 11.45
N VAL A 542 8.81 11.99 11.91
CA VAL A 542 10.14 12.39 11.43
C VAL A 542 10.34 11.95 9.98
N ARG A 543 9.96 10.71 9.64
CA ARG A 543 10.02 10.25 8.24
C ARG A 543 9.06 11.03 7.33
N ALA A 544 7.85 11.29 7.79
CA ALA A 544 6.88 12.11 7.05
C ALA A 544 7.44 13.51 6.72
N LYS A 545 8.18 14.12 7.64
CA LYS A 545 8.87 15.40 7.41
C LYS A 545 9.92 15.28 6.29
N ILE A 546 10.71 14.20 6.27
CA ILE A 546 11.68 13.94 5.18
C ILE A 546 10.96 13.79 3.84
N GLU A 547 9.89 13.00 3.75
CA GLU A 547 9.13 12.82 2.51
C GLU A 547 8.54 14.16 2.00
N LYS A 548 7.98 14.96 2.90
CA LYS A 548 7.50 16.30 2.56
C LYS A 548 8.63 17.20 2.02
N SER A 549 9.81 17.14 2.64
CA SER A 549 10.98 17.92 2.19
C SER A 549 11.50 17.43 0.84
N LEU A 550 11.47 16.12 0.56
CA LEU A 550 11.81 15.58 -0.77
C LEU A 550 10.83 16.05 -1.84
N ASN A 551 9.53 16.16 -1.51
CA ASN A 551 8.52 16.66 -2.44
C ASN A 551 8.73 18.14 -2.79
N SER A 552 9.32 18.94 -1.91
CA SER A 552 9.61 20.37 -2.17
C SER A 552 10.67 20.57 -3.26
N ILE A 553 11.50 19.57 -3.57
CA ILE A 553 12.42 19.61 -4.73
C ILE A 553 11.62 19.81 -6.03
N VAL A 554 10.53 19.06 -6.17
CA VAL A 554 9.69 19.12 -7.39
C VAL A 554 8.77 20.34 -7.36
N LYS A 555 8.12 20.60 -6.20
CA LYS A 555 7.09 21.64 -6.07
C LYS A 555 7.69 23.05 -5.97
N ASP A 556 8.71 23.22 -5.14
CA ASP A 556 9.21 24.51 -4.72
C ASP A 556 10.64 24.81 -5.25
N GLY A 557 11.28 23.84 -5.92
CA GLY A 557 12.62 23.98 -6.47
C GLY A 557 13.73 24.03 -5.40
N VAL A 558 13.51 23.38 -4.26
CA VAL A 558 14.52 23.31 -3.17
C VAL A 558 15.76 22.57 -3.65
N SER A 559 16.94 23.10 -3.30
CA SER A 559 18.22 22.51 -3.69
C SER A 559 18.45 21.14 -3.02
N PRO A 560 18.67 20.06 -3.82
CA PRO A 560 19.00 18.73 -3.29
C PRO A 560 20.18 18.73 -2.32
N ALA A 561 21.26 19.43 -2.65
CA ALA A 561 22.47 19.48 -1.85
C ALA A 561 22.22 20.11 -0.47
N LYS A 562 21.45 21.21 -0.42
CA LYS A 562 21.05 21.85 0.83
C LYS A 562 20.22 20.90 1.69
N LEU A 563 19.23 20.25 1.11
CA LEU A 563 18.36 19.32 1.82
C LEU A 563 19.14 18.13 2.40
N ILE A 564 20.04 17.52 1.62
CA ILE A 564 20.91 16.43 2.10
C ILE A 564 21.76 16.89 3.28
N ALA A 565 22.35 18.09 3.20
CA ALA A 565 23.19 18.62 4.29
C ALA A 565 22.37 18.87 5.58
N GLU A 566 21.18 19.43 5.48
CA GLU A 566 20.28 19.67 6.61
C GLU A 566 19.87 18.35 7.29
N ILE A 567 19.46 17.34 6.52
CA ILE A 567 19.08 16.02 7.04
C ILE A 567 20.29 15.34 7.71
N LYS A 568 21.46 15.35 7.09
CA LYS A 568 22.67 14.76 7.67
C LYS A 568 23.05 15.42 8.99
N LEU A 569 22.96 16.75 9.08
CA LEU A 569 23.24 17.49 10.31
C LEU A 569 22.23 17.17 11.42
N GLU A 570 20.94 17.08 11.10
CA GLU A 570 19.89 16.72 12.06
C GLU A 570 20.12 15.30 12.59
N PHE A 571 20.31 14.31 11.71
CA PHE A 571 20.50 12.92 12.10
C PHE A 571 21.85 12.63 12.77
N SER A 572 22.87 13.44 12.54
CA SER A 572 24.14 13.34 13.29
C SER A 572 23.96 13.63 14.78
N LYS A 573 23.04 14.53 15.14
CA LYS A 573 22.67 14.80 16.55
C LYS A 573 21.97 13.59 17.17
N TYR A 574 21.01 12.99 16.47
CA TYR A 574 20.34 11.76 16.93
C TYR A 574 21.31 10.60 17.11
N TYR A 575 22.31 10.50 16.22
CA TYR A 575 23.38 9.52 16.34
C TYR A 575 24.21 9.71 17.62
N GLN A 576 24.57 10.94 17.99
CA GLN A 576 25.34 11.20 19.21
C GLN A 576 24.55 10.78 20.46
N ASN A 577 23.24 11.05 20.49
CA ASN A 577 22.37 10.60 21.59
C ASN A 577 22.37 9.07 21.70
N LEU A 578 22.22 8.37 20.57
CA LEU A 578 22.23 6.92 20.53
C LEU A 578 23.61 6.34 20.93
N LYS A 579 24.69 6.96 20.48
CA LYS A 579 26.08 6.56 20.78
C LYS A 579 26.38 6.66 22.26
N ALA A 580 25.90 7.71 22.95
CA ALA A 580 26.06 7.92 24.39
C ALA A 580 25.39 6.81 25.23
N LYS A 581 24.41 6.08 24.64
CA LYS A 581 23.65 5.01 25.29
C LYS A 581 23.97 3.61 24.75
N ARG A 582 25.14 3.46 24.14
CA ARG A 582 25.55 2.23 23.45
C ARG A 582 25.50 0.99 24.35
N GLU A 583 25.96 1.06 25.59
CA GLU A 583 26.03 -0.10 26.49
C GLU A 583 24.62 -0.56 26.96
N GLU A 584 23.72 0.39 27.22
CA GLU A 584 22.34 0.08 27.59
C GLU A 584 21.62 -0.59 26.41
N ILE A 585 21.79 -0.06 25.18
CA ILE A 585 21.23 -0.61 23.95
C ILE A 585 21.80 -2.01 23.69
N LYS A 586 23.11 -2.20 23.86
CA LYS A 586 23.78 -3.48 23.72
C LYS A 586 23.13 -4.54 24.62
N LYS A 587 23.01 -4.24 25.91
CA LYS A 587 22.41 -5.16 26.89
C LYS A 587 20.99 -5.57 26.50
N ALA A 588 20.15 -4.62 26.08
CA ALA A 588 18.77 -4.88 25.68
C ALA A 588 18.68 -5.79 24.44
N LEU A 589 19.49 -5.50 23.41
CA LEU A 589 19.50 -6.27 22.16
C LEU A 589 20.12 -7.67 22.34
N GLU A 590 21.20 -7.82 23.12
CA GLU A 590 21.82 -9.11 23.40
C GLU A 590 20.87 -10.04 24.16
N THR A 591 20.11 -9.52 25.12
CA THR A 591 19.07 -10.29 25.83
C THR A 591 18.02 -10.84 24.86
N ALA A 592 17.56 -10.02 23.91
CA ALA A 592 16.59 -10.45 22.91
C ALA A 592 17.17 -11.48 21.92
N LEU A 593 18.41 -11.29 21.47
CA LEU A 593 19.10 -12.22 20.58
C LEU A 593 19.32 -13.58 21.24
N TYR A 594 19.71 -13.60 22.52
CA TYR A 594 19.92 -14.82 23.28
C TYR A 594 18.61 -15.62 23.43
N SER A 595 17.50 -14.95 23.75
CA SER A 595 16.19 -15.60 23.88
C SER A 595 15.73 -16.27 22.57
N ILE A 596 16.01 -15.63 21.42
CA ILE A 596 15.67 -16.19 20.10
C ILE A 596 16.52 -17.41 19.77
N GLN A 597 17.82 -17.39 20.10
CA GLN A 597 18.72 -18.52 19.86
C GLN A 597 18.34 -19.74 20.69
N GLN A 598 17.86 -19.56 21.91
CA GLN A 598 17.33 -20.66 22.73
C GLN A 598 16.06 -21.27 22.13
N GLN A 599 15.09 -20.45 21.68
CA GLN A 599 13.86 -20.93 21.05
C GLN A 599 14.07 -21.69 19.73
N SER A 600 15.19 -21.45 19.04
CA SER A 600 15.52 -22.14 17.79
C SER A 600 16.26 -23.47 17.99
N ARG A 601 16.69 -23.78 19.22
CA ARG A 601 17.41 -25.02 19.58
C ARG A 601 16.53 -26.05 20.32
N GLY A 602 15.37 -25.67 20.80
CA GLY A 602 14.32 -26.52 21.35
C GLY A 602 13.20 -26.76 20.34
#